data_377f5448cf93416a73e897b3e4691f54
#
_entry.id   377f5448cf93416a73e897b3e4691f54
#
_cell.length_a   1.000
_cell.length_b   1.000
_cell.length_c   1.000
_cell.angle_alpha   90.00
_cell.angle_beta   90.00
_cell.angle_gamma   90.00
#
_symmetry.space_group_name_H-M   'P 1'
#
loop_
_entity.id
_entity.type
_entity.pdbx_description
1 polymer ?
#
loop_
_entity_poly.entity_id
_entity_poly.type
_entity_poly.pdbx_seq_one_letter_code
_entity_poly.pdbx_strand_id
1 'polypeptide(L)'
;LEIISTSTQLTQGSRFLIGASNVSGAVGDSSTTSLNLTNGSLALLIEKSADGSTGFALEAASDVELSGFGDLVSLKAKGSVRVNGLGRAIDETVATGEASSQKIVFSDDVSRQQVTIEAGSVTVDGVGTLSGSLTIVREQIILNGTTITDVTIGVDELSGSLTLGPATAALSNG
;
A
#
# COMPACT_ATOMS: atom_id res chain seq x y z
N LEU A 1 -14.74 -3.12 12.38
CA LEU A 1 -13.69 -4.08 11.99
C LEU A 1 -14.31 -5.46 11.87
N GLU A 2 -14.27 -6.01 10.69
CA GLU A 2 -14.64 -7.39 10.44
C GLU A 2 -13.38 -8.13 9.94
N ILE A 3 -13.09 -9.28 10.54
CA ILE A 3 -11.96 -10.13 10.19
C ILE A 3 -12.50 -11.51 9.85
N ILE A 4 -12.23 -12.01 8.66
CA ILE A 4 -12.58 -13.35 8.23
C ILE A 4 -11.29 -14.13 7.97
N SER A 5 -11.20 -15.34 8.52
CA SER A 5 -10.10 -16.25 8.28
C SER A 5 -10.60 -17.60 7.79
N THR A 6 -9.92 -18.14 6.79
CA THR A 6 -10.16 -19.48 6.27
C THR A 6 -8.83 -20.23 6.20
N SER A 7 -8.80 -21.46 6.70
CA SER A 7 -7.64 -22.32 6.62
C SER A 7 -7.94 -23.59 5.81
N THR A 8 -6.99 -23.98 4.97
CA THR A 8 -7.04 -25.24 4.21
C THR A 8 -5.75 -26.01 4.45
N GLN A 9 -5.88 -27.27 4.88
CA GLN A 9 -4.72 -28.17 4.93
C GLN A 9 -4.51 -28.77 3.54
N LEU A 10 -3.35 -28.51 2.97
CA LEU A 10 -2.89 -29.19 1.76
C LEU A 10 -2.18 -30.47 2.11
N THR A 11 -2.17 -31.47 1.21
CA THR A 11 -1.51 -32.76 1.42
C THR A 11 -0.01 -32.63 1.75
N GLN A 12 0.59 -31.46 1.47
CA GLN A 12 2.00 -31.14 1.69
C GLN A 12 2.23 -29.73 2.24
N GLY A 13 1.31 -29.21 3.06
CA GLY A 13 1.44 -27.89 3.67
C GLY A 13 0.15 -27.37 4.27
N SER A 14 0.12 -26.10 4.61
CA SER A 14 -1.07 -25.40 5.08
C SER A 14 -1.18 -24.01 4.46
N ARG A 15 -2.41 -23.57 4.29
CA ARG A 15 -2.76 -22.31 3.67
C ARG A 15 -3.78 -21.58 4.54
N PHE A 16 -3.55 -20.28 4.76
CA PHE A 16 -4.44 -19.41 5.50
C PHE A 16 -4.80 -18.19 4.66
N LEU A 17 -6.08 -17.90 4.56
CA LEU A 17 -6.61 -16.68 3.96
C LEU A 17 -7.22 -15.84 5.07
N ILE A 18 -6.81 -14.60 5.17
CA ILE A 18 -7.29 -13.65 6.17
C ILE A 18 -7.74 -12.39 5.46
N GLY A 19 -9.00 -12.01 5.64
CA GLY A 19 -9.56 -10.79 5.11
C GLY A 19 -10.08 -9.89 6.21
N ALA A 20 -9.99 -8.59 6.00
CA ALA A 20 -10.54 -7.59 6.89
C ALA A 20 -11.06 -6.39 6.10
N SER A 21 -12.15 -5.79 6.57
CA SER A 21 -12.71 -4.55 6.03
C SER A 21 -12.95 -3.53 7.14
N ASN A 22 -13.12 -2.27 6.76
CA ASN A 22 -13.29 -1.15 7.70
C ASN A 22 -12.16 -1.07 8.74
N VAL A 23 -10.95 -1.38 8.31
CA VAL A 23 -9.76 -1.27 9.16
C VAL A 23 -9.46 0.21 9.38
N SER A 24 -9.24 0.58 10.63
CA SER A 24 -8.79 1.92 11.00
C SER A 24 -7.65 1.83 12.00
N GLY A 25 -6.77 2.79 11.97
CA GLY A 25 -5.63 2.87 12.87
C GLY A 25 -4.99 4.24 12.84
N ALA A 26 -4.13 4.49 13.81
CA ALA A 26 -3.33 5.72 13.86
C ALA A 26 -1.91 5.38 14.29
N VAL A 27 -0.96 6.14 13.75
CA VAL A 27 0.45 6.09 14.15
C VAL A 27 0.88 7.50 14.53
N GLY A 28 1.44 7.65 15.72
CA GLY A 28 1.87 8.94 16.25
C GLY A 28 1.08 9.37 17.49
N ASP A 29 1.26 10.62 17.88
CA ASP A 29 0.54 11.23 18.98
C ASP A 29 -0.50 12.20 18.43
N SER A 30 -1.77 11.94 18.70
CA SER A 30 -2.89 12.76 18.23
C SER A 30 -2.85 14.21 18.70
N SER A 31 -2.08 14.50 19.75
CA SER A 31 -1.88 15.86 20.27
C SER A 31 -0.79 16.64 19.53
N THR A 32 0.10 15.95 18.82
CA THR A 32 1.22 16.57 18.12
C THR A 32 1.24 16.26 16.63
N THR A 33 1.40 15.01 16.27
CA THR A 33 1.45 14.56 14.88
C THR A 33 0.94 13.14 14.79
N SER A 34 -0.05 12.88 13.95
CA SER A 34 -0.54 11.53 13.69
C SER A 34 -0.80 11.28 12.20
N LEU A 35 -0.52 10.06 11.80
CA LEU A 35 -0.94 9.48 10.53
C LEU A 35 -2.16 8.60 10.81
N ASN A 36 -3.31 8.98 10.28
CA ASN A 36 -4.56 8.25 10.44
C ASN A 36 -4.84 7.41 9.19
N LEU A 37 -5.26 6.18 9.41
CA LEU A 37 -5.73 5.25 8.39
C LEU A 37 -7.20 4.99 8.63
N THR A 38 -8.03 5.13 7.62
CA THR A 38 -9.48 4.88 7.70
C THR A 38 -9.96 4.13 6.47
N ASN A 39 -11.14 3.49 6.59
CA ASN A 39 -11.76 2.73 5.51
C ASN A 39 -10.85 1.66 4.90
N GLY A 40 -9.94 1.12 5.70
CA GLY A 40 -8.95 0.16 5.25
C GLY A 40 -9.57 -1.19 4.88
N SER A 41 -8.97 -1.85 3.91
CA SER A 41 -9.21 -3.24 3.54
C SER A 41 -7.89 -4.01 3.49
N LEU A 42 -7.95 -5.30 3.83
CA LEU A 42 -6.81 -6.19 3.88
C LEU A 42 -7.20 -7.56 3.34
N ALA A 43 -6.39 -8.09 2.44
CA ALA A 43 -6.39 -9.50 2.06
C ALA A 43 -4.98 -10.06 2.23
N LEU A 44 -4.85 -11.15 2.96
CA LEU A 44 -3.60 -11.81 3.26
C LEU A 44 -3.71 -13.31 2.98
N LEU A 45 -2.78 -13.82 2.19
CA LEU A 45 -2.53 -15.24 1.98
C LEU A 45 -1.23 -15.62 2.66
N ILE A 46 -1.26 -16.62 3.52
CA ILE A 46 -0.07 -17.22 4.11
C ILE A 46 -0.01 -18.69 3.66
N GLU A 47 1.13 -19.13 3.17
CA GLU A 47 1.39 -20.51 2.82
C GLU A 47 2.59 -21.05 3.59
N LYS A 48 2.42 -22.23 4.17
CA LYS A 48 3.50 -23.00 4.78
C LYS A 48 3.69 -24.27 3.97
N SER A 49 4.88 -24.43 3.41
CA SER A 49 5.26 -25.61 2.63
C SER A 49 5.58 -26.81 3.52
N ALA A 50 5.68 -27.98 2.94
CA ALA A 50 6.02 -29.22 3.67
C ALA A 50 7.41 -29.20 4.30
N ASP A 51 8.36 -28.45 3.73
CA ASP A 51 9.71 -28.24 4.26
C ASP A 51 9.75 -27.27 5.45
N GLY A 52 8.59 -26.70 5.83
CA GLY A 52 8.45 -25.75 6.92
C GLY A 52 8.68 -24.28 6.53
N SER A 53 9.08 -24.01 5.29
CA SER A 53 9.19 -22.64 4.80
C SER A 53 7.82 -21.94 4.79
N THR A 54 7.79 -20.65 5.10
CA THR A 54 6.57 -19.85 5.13
C THR A 54 6.76 -18.62 4.25
N GLY A 55 5.80 -18.39 3.36
CA GLY A 55 5.70 -17.19 2.55
C GLY A 55 4.32 -16.56 2.68
N PHE A 56 4.18 -15.33 2.23
CA PHE A 56 2.89 -14.64 2.24
C PHE A 56 2.72 -13.73 1.03
N ALA A 57 1.46 -13.46 0.72
CA ALA A 57 1.06 -12.41 -0.21
C ALA A 57 0.00 -11.51 0.44
N LEU A 58 0.07 -10.23 0.16
CA LEU A 58 -0.75 -9.20 0.79
C LEU A 58 -1.25 -8.21 -0.25
N GLU A 59 -2.50 -7.83 -0.11
CA GLU A 59 -3.09 -6.63 -0.73
C GLU A 59 -3.82 -5.84 0.36
N ALA A 60 -3.43 -4.59 0.59
CA ALA A 60 -4.06 -3.71 1.55
C ALA A 60 -4.23 -2.32 0.96
N ALA A 61 -5.35 -1.66 1.28
CA ALA A 61 -5.61 -0.28 0.88
C ALA A 61 -6.35 0.46 1.98
N SER A 62 -6.12 1.77 2.09
CA SER A 62 -6.80 2.63 3.05
C SER A 62 -6.79 4.09 2.60
N ASP A 63 -7.70 4.89 3.16
CA ASP A 63 -7.56 6.34 3.16
C ASP A 63 -6.52 6.75 4.21
N VAL A 64 -5.65 7.67 3.84
CA VAL A 64 -4.53 8.15 4.64
C VAL A 64 -4.67 9.64 4.88
N GLU A 65 -4.61 10.08 6.12
CA GLU A 65 -4.64 11.49 6.50
C GLU A 65 -3.52 11.78 7.53
N LEU A 66 -2.69 12.77 7.22
CA LEU A 66 -1.70 13.30 8.15
C LEU A 66 -2.28 14.51 8.87
N SER A 67 -2.19 14.52 10.17
CA SER A 67 -2.65 15.63 11.02
C SER A 67 -1.64 15.94 12.12
N GLY A 68 -1.75 17.12 12.73
CA GLY A 68 -0.99 17.45 13.93
C GLY A 68 0.23 18.35 13.73
N PHE A 69 0.47 18.86 12.52
CA PHE A 69 1.47 19.94 12.33
C PHE A 69 0.90 21.35 12.56
N GLY A 70 -0.10 21.49 13.45
CA GLY A 70 -0.99 22.63 13.42
C GLY A 70 -1.70 22.67 12.07
N ASP A 71 -2.12 23.80 11.60
CA ASP A 71 -2.70 23.92 10.25
C ASP A 71 -1.62 24.07 9.16
N LEU A 72 -0.33 23.89 9.51
CA LEU A 72 0.81 24.17 8.63
C LEU A 72 0.95 23.14 7.49
N VAL A 73 0.67 21.85 7.75
CA VAL A 73 0.81 20.78 6.77
C VAL A 73 -0.38 19.83 6.87
N SER A 74 -1.03 19.58 5.76
CA SER A 74 -2.00 18.51 5.63
C SER A 74 -1.67 17.59 4.46
N LEU A 75 -1.92 16.30 4.64
CA LEU A 75 -1.85 15.26 3.59
C LEU A 75 -3.17 14.51 3.59
N LYS A 76 -3.74 14.35 2.41
CA LYS A 76 -4.86 13.43 2.16
C LYS A 76 -4.55 12.60 0.93
N ALA A 77 -4.66 11.29 1.04
CA ALA A 77 -4.33 10.37 -0.03
C ALA A 77 -5.09 9.05 0.12
N LYS A 78 -5.12 8.26 -0.95
CA LYS A 78 -5.36 6.82 -0.87
C LYS A 78 -4.02 6.12 -0.89
N GLY A 79 -3.83 5.18 0.02
CA GLY A 79 -2.61 4.38 0.09
C GLY A 79 -2.90 2.91 -0.15
N SER A 80 -2.03 2.23 -0.89
CA SER A 80 -2.07 0.78 -1.04
C SER A 80 -0.70 0.15 -0.83
N VAL A 81 -0.71 -1.08 -0.32
CA VAL A 81 0.47 -1.91 -0.14
C VAL A 81 0.20 -3.26 -0.75
N ARG A 82 1.08 -3.73 -1.62
CA ARG A 82 1.02 -5.04 -2.26
C ARG A 82 2.32 -5.78 -2.04
N VAL A 83 2.24 -7.02 -1.61
CA VAL A 83 3.41 -7.87 -1.39
C VAL A 83 3.20 -9.24 -1.99
N ASN A 84 4.12 -9.69 -2.82
CA ASN A 84 4.26 -11.07 -3.25
C ASN A 84 5.58 -11.64 -2.68
N GLY A 85 5.52 -12.27 -1.53
CA GLY A 85 6.65 -12.98 -0.92
C GLY A 85 6.66 -14.48 -1.25
N LEU A 86 5.70 -14.96 -2.05
CA LEU A 86 5.63 -16.37 -2.47
C LEU A 86 6.43 -16.64 -3.75
N GLY A 87 6.78 -15.59 -4.52
CA GLY A 87 7.56 -15.73 -5.75
C GLY A 87 6.85 -16.57 -6.82
N ARG A 88 5.53 -16.47 -6.92
CA ARG A 88 4.70 -17.15 -7.93
C ARG A 88 3.49 -16.29 -8.28
N ALA A 89 2.87 -16.58 -9.43
CA ALA A 89 1.59 -16.00 -9.80
C ALA A 89 0.50 -16.36 -8.77
N ILE A 90 -0.38 -15.41 -8.47
CA ILE A 90 -1.46 -15.52 -7.49
C ILE A 90 -2.72 -14.88 -8.10
N ASP A 91 -3.84 -15.59 -8.00
CA ASP A 91 -5.18 -15.04 -8.25
C ASP A 91 -6.12 -15.62 -7.19
N GLU A 92 -6.25 -14.88 -6.10
CA GLU A 92 -7.03 -15.30 -4.94
C GLU A 92 -8.08 -14.27 -4.59
N THR A 93 -9.26 -14.77 -4.23
CA THR A 93 -10.33 -13.95 -3.69
C THR A 93 -10.48 -14.25 -2.20
N VAL A 94 -10.29 -13.25 -1.37
CA VAL A 94 -10.36 -13.34 0.08
C VAL A 94 -11.61 -12.62 0.57
N ALA A 95 -12.49 -13.30 1.30
CA ALA A 95 -13.62 -12.65 1.94
C ALA A 95 -13.12 -11.64 2.99
N THR A 96 -13.61 -10.41 2.94
CA THR A 96 -13.26 -9.32 3.87
C THR A 96 -14.44 -8.89 4.74
N GLY A 97 -15.60 -9.52 4.55
CA GLY A 97 -16.86 -9.33 5.25
C GLY A 97 -17.94 -10.27 4.70
N GLU A 98 -19.13 -10.28 5.27
CA GLU A 98 -20.25 -11.17 4.85
C GLU A 98 -20.58 -11.02 3.34
N ALA A 99 -20.50 -9.80 2.80
CA ALA A 99 -20.81 -9.51 1.41
C ALA A 99 -19.67 -8.80 0.67
N SER A 100 -18.47 -8.79 1.22
CA SER A 100 -17.30 -8.12 0.65
C SER A 100 -16.14 -9.07 0.48
N SER A 101 -15.36 -8.85 -0.56
CA SER A 101 -14.14 -9.60 -0.83
C SER A 101 -13.11 -8.69 -1.47
N GLN A 102 -11.83 -9.05 -1.32
CA GLN A 102 -10.70 -8.42 -1.98
C GLN A 102 -9.88 -9.47 -2.70
N LYS A 103 -9.36 -9.12 -3.87
CA LYS A 103 -8.47 -9.99 -4.64
C LYS A 103 -7.02 -9.72 -4.31
N ILE A 104 -6.21 -10.78 -4.29
CA ILE A 104 -4.76 -10.73 -4.34
C ILE A 104 -4.36 -11.24 -5.72
N VAL A 105 -3.86 -10.36 -6.60
CA VAL A 105 -3.52 -10.73 -7.97
C VAL A 105 -2.09 -10.34 -8.29
N PHE A 106 -1.26 -11.33 -8.60
CA PHE A 106 0.07 -11.17 -9.16
C PHE A 106 0.18 -12.08 -10.39
N SER A 107 0.45 -11.49 -11.54
CA SER A 107 0.48 -12.20 -12.83
C SER A 107 1.80 -12.91 -13.11
N ASP A 108 2.83 -12.64 -12.35
CA ASP A 108 4.19 -13.14 -12.51
C ASP A 108 4.69 -13.86 -11.25
N ASP A 109 5.87 -14.46 -11.34
CA ASP A 109 6.55 -15.18 -10.28
C ASP A 109 7.61 -14.33 -9.54
N VAL A 110 7.57 -13.02 -9.72
CA VAL A 110 8.52 -12.09 -9.10
C VAL A 110 8.14 -11.79 -7.65
N SER A 111 9.09 -11.93 -6.74
CA SER A 111 8.93 -11.42 -5.38
C SER A 111 8.93 -9.90 -5.40
N ARG A 112 7.80 -9.32 -4.98
CA ARG A 112 7.51 -7.88 -5.13
C ARG A 112 6.98 -7.29 -3.83
N GLN A 113 7.42 -6.06 -3.54
CA GLN A 113 6.85 -5.19 -2.53
C GLN A 113 6.53 -3.85 -3.21
N GLN A 114 5.30 -3.43 -3.15
CA GLN A 114 4.84 -2.19 -3.79
C GLN A 114 4.07 -1.35 -2.77
N VAL A 115 4.38 -0.06 -2.74
CA VAL A 115 3.61 0.96 -2.01
C VAL A 115 3.17 1.99 -3.04
N THR A 116 1.87 2.29 -3.04
CA THR A 116 1.31 3.32 -3.92
C THR A 116 0.55 4.33 -3.08
N ILE A 117 0.74 5.60 -3.36
CA ILE A 117 -0.06 6.72 -2.87
C ILE A 117 -0.77 7.28 -4.09
N GLU A 118 -2.10 7.15 -4.14
CA GLU A 118 -2.92 7.57 -5.27
C GLU A 118 -3.61 8.89 -4.97
N ALA A 119 -3.61 9.79 -5.96
CA ALA A 119 -4.30 11.08 -5.89
C ALA A 119 -4.05 11.82 -4.56
N GLY A 120 -2.82 11.72 -4.06
CA GLY A 120 -2.40 12.39 -2.84
C GLY A 120 -2.32 13.90 -3.02
N SER A 121 -2.64 14.64 -1.98
CA SER A 121 -2.43 16.09 -1.94
C SER A 121 -1.74 16.46 -0.63
N VAL A 122 -0.65 17.19 -0.75
CA VAL A 122 0.09 17.79 0.36
C VAL A 122 -0.10 19.29 0.28
N THR A 123 -0.69 19.86 1.31
CA THR A 123 -0.84 21.32 1.44
C THR A 123 0.06 21.82 2.57
N VAL A 124 0.82 22.87 2.28
CA VAL A 124 1.61 23.62 3.25
C VAL A 124 1.02 25.02 3.33
N ASP A 125 0.50 25.39 4.49
CA ASP A 125 -0.16 26.70 4.68
C ASP A 125 0.79 27.86 4.38
N GLY A 126 0.29 28.86 3.66
CA GLY A 126 1.08 30.01 3.20
C GLY A 126 2.11 29.70 2.11
N VAL A 127 2.28 28.46 1.69
CA VAL A 127 3.26 28.02 0.67
C VAL A 127 2.59 27.47 -0.57
N GLY A 128 1.63 26.53 -0.42
CA GLY A 128 0.92 25.97 -1.57
C GLY A 128 0.53 24.52 -1.41
N THR A 129 0.06 23.93 -2.52
CA THR A 129 -0.39 22.55 -2.58
C THR A 129 0.31 21.82 -3.73
N LEU A 130 0.74 20.59 -3.48
CA LEU A 130 1.19 19.62 -4.47
C LEU A 130 0.25 18.41 -4.46
N SER A 131 -0.14 17.96 -5.64
CA SER A 131 -0.99 16.77 -5.83
C SER A 131 -0.35 15.83 -6.85
N GLY A 132 -0.58 14.54 -6.70
CA GLY A 132 -0.05 13.53 -7.60
C GLY A 132 -0.11 12.14 -7.00
N SER A 133 0.41 11.17 -7.76
CA SER A 133 0.55 9.77 -7.35
C SER A 133 2.02 9.41 -7.23
N LEU A 134 2.35 8.60 -6.22
CA LEU A 134 3.68 8.06 -5.99
C LEU A 134 3.59 6.54 -5.89
N THR A 135 4.42 5.85 -6.66
CA THR A 135 4.57 4.39 -6.56
C THR A 135 6.02 4.03 -6.31
N ILE A 136 6.26 3.21 -5.30
CA ILE A 136 7.57 2.62 -5.00
C ILE A 136 7.42 1.11 -5.14
N VAL A 137 8.22 0.51 -6.02
CA VAL A 137 8.27 -0.93 -6.25
C VAL A 137 9.66 -1.44 -5.94
N ARG A 138 9.73 -2.49 -5.11
CA ARG A 138 10.95 -3.24 -4.83
C ARG A 138 10.74 -4.68 -5.27
N GLU A 139 11.62 -5.15 -6.15
CA GLU A 139 11.55 -6.50 -6.72
C GLU A 139 12.86 -7.24 -6.54
N GLN A 140 12.77 -8.58 -6.49
CA GLN A 140 13.93 -9.45 -6.65
C GLN A 140 13.92 -10.02 -8.05
N ILE A 141 14.90 -9.65 -8.84
CA ILE A 141 15.07 -10.13 -10.22
C ILE A 141 16.35 -10.93 -10.37
N ILE A 142 16.38 -11.86 -11.32
CA ILE A 142 17.58 -12.64 -11.65
C ILE A 142 18.22 -11.99 -12.87
N LEU A 143 19.44 -11.46 -12.70
CA LEU A 143 20.25 -10.90 -13.76
C LEU A 143 21.52 -11.72 -13.91
N ASN A 144 21.73 -12.37 -15.06
CA ASN A 144 22.88 -13.22 -15.33
C ASN A 144 23.11 -14.31 -14.25
N GLY A 145 22.02 -14.91 -13.74
CA GLY A 145 22.10 -15.95 -12.70
C GLY A 145 22.32 -15.43 -11.27
N THR A 146 22.37 -14.11 -11.08
CA THR A 146 22.50 -13.48 -9.76
C THR A 146 21.20 -12.80 -9.38
N THR A 147 20.72 -13.06 -8.16
CA THR A 147 19.55 -12.34 -7.61
C THR A 147 19.98 -10.94 -7.20
N ILE A 148 19.34 -9.95 -7.77
CA ILE A 148 19.53 -8.54 -7.41
C ILE A 148 18.20 -7.95 -6.91
N THR A 149 18.31 -6.91 -6.10
CA THR A 149 17.16 -6.09 -5.69
C THR A 149 17.08 -4.90 -6.62
N ASP A 150 15.96 -4.75 -7.31
CA ASP A 150 15.62 -3.57 -8.09
C ASP A 150 14.62 -2.69 -7.34
N VAL A 151 14.80 -1.38 -7.39
CA VAL A 151 13.90 -0.41 -6.77
C VAL A 151 13.53 0.64 -7.80
N THR A 152 12.25 0.66 -8.14
CA THR A 152 11.67 1.65 -9.06
C THR A 152 10.80 2.64 -8.29
N ILE A 153 10.96 3.92 -8.57
CA ILE A 153 10.12 5.00 -8.04
C ILE A 153 9.46 5.70 -9.22
N GLY A 154 8.13 5.64 -9.27
CA GLY A 154 7.30 6.33 -10.25
C GLY A 154 6.54 7.48 -9.61
N VAL A 155 6.46 8.59 -10.32
CA VAL A 155 5.60 9.73 -9.96
C VAL A 155 4.73 10.02 -11.16
N ASP A 156 3.43 10.15 -10.93
CA ASP A 156 2.45 10.40 -11.99
C ASP A 156 1.49 11.52 -11.59
N GLU A 157 0.98 12.23 -12.61
CA GLU A 157 0.00 13.31 -12.44
C GLU A 157 0.42 14.42 -11.46
N LEU A 158 1.73 14.72 -11.40
CA LEU A 158 2.23 15.76 -10.51
C LEU A 158 1.74 17.14 -10.96
N SER A 159 0.97 17.80 -10.12
CA SER A 159 0.47 19.15 -10.33
C SER A 159 0.50 19.94 -9.03
N GLY A 160 0.50 21.25 -9.12
CA GLY A 160 0.41 22.08 -7.94
C GLY A 160 0.89 23.51 -8.13
N SER A 161 0.80 24.27 -7.07
CA SER A 161 1.29 25.64 -7.01
C SER A 161 2.04 25.88 -5.71
N LEU A 162 3.14 26.58 -5.82
CA LEU A 162 3.93 27.04 -4.69
C LEU A 162 4.03 28.55 -4.74
N THR A 163 3.75 29.20 -3.64
CA THR A 163 3.87 30.66 -3.48
C THR A 163 4.93 30.96 -2.43
N LEU A 164 5.97 31.67 -2.81
CA LEU A 164 7.07 32.06 -1.96
C LEU A 164 7.18 33.60 -1.95
N GLY A 165 6.48 34.24 -1.01
CA GLY A 165 6.37 35.70 -0.99
C GLY A 165 5.64 36.22 -2.24
N PRO A 166 6.23 37.14 -3.03
CA PRO A 166 5.59 37.65 -4.25
C PRO A 166 5.71 36.73 -5.48
N ALA A 167 6.46 35.63 -5.37
CA ALA A 167 6.68 34.70 -6.49
C ALA A 167 5.75 33.49 -6.38
N THR A 168 5.12 33.10 -7.50
CA THR A 168 4.32 31.90 -7.63
C THR A 168 4.89 31.01 -8.72
N ALA A 169 5.14 29.75 -8.41
CA ALA A 169 5.49 28.70 -9.36
C ALA A 169 4.31 27.72 -9.46
N ALA A 170 3.92 27.37 -10.69
CA ALA A 170 2.90 26.37 -10.94
C ALA A 170 3.52 25.18 -11.71
N LEU A 171 3.14 23.97 -11.31
CA LEU A 171 3.40 22.73 -12.00
C LEU A 171 2.08 22.23 -12.57
N SER A 172 2.05 21.89 -13.82
CA SER A 172 0.89 21.26 -14.46
C SER A 172 1.33 19.98 -15.15
N ASN A 173 0.45 19.00 -15.10
CA ASN A 173 0.61 17.78 -15.87
C ASN A 173 0.68 18.11 -17.36
N GLY A 174 1.68 17.61 -18.05
CA GLY A 174 1.86 17.74 -19.48
C GLY A 174 1.23 16.59 -20.25
#